data_f0bcb86b1b277c70124933a829f8f687
#
_entry.id   f0bcb86b1b277c70124933a829f8f687
#
_cell.length_a   1.000
_cell.length_b   1.000
_cell.length_c   1.000
_cell.angle_alpha   90.00
_cell.angle_beta   90.00
_cell.angle_gamma   90.00
#
_symmetry.space_group_name_H-M   'P 1'
#
loop_
_entity.id
_entity.type
_entity.pdbx_description
1 polymer ?
#
loop_
_entity_poly.entity_id
_entity_poly.type
_entity_poly.pdbx_seq_one_letter_code
_entity_poly.pdbx_strand_id
1 'polypeptide(L)'
;MNVYKKSARGYRGNIVKQKYYTGPITDHFNGNSFNNLTTAEKIKYLNSFDGIKWYFHMMTNAWTGLTPQVVQAHPREREKELKVTMIGHASILLQIEGYNILVDPVWSPRIGPVFFIGKKRVNPPGVPFSHLPPIDAVLITHNHYDHMDIRTLRRLYKKYHPVFFTPLGNDIVLKKHISNKMTIHTMDWFEELFLNHQLKITLWPAYHWSARGIYDRNHALWGGFIVSSPQYNAYFTGDTSYGDGTIFKQIKERFPSLDVAVINIGAYAPRAILKSHHNDPEEAVNIFLDCGTKQALGIHWGTFQLSSEEAYEPVHTLYGVLRDHLLSVNQFIPMRPGQTWRPRSSVIVAKPVDPAISNEPPKE
;
A
#
# COMPACT_ATOMS: atom_id res chain seq x y z
N MET A 1 -23.94 7.25 -12.68
CA MET A 1 -22.78 7.76 -11.91
C MET A 1 -21.92 8.60 -12.86
N ASN A 2 -22.01 9.93 -12.78
CA ASN A 2 -21.27 10.81 -13.70
C ASN A 2 -19.86 11.02 -13.13
N VAL A 3 -18.87 10.41 -13.76
CA VAL A 3 -17.45 10.60 -13.43
C VAL A 3 -16.94 11.78 -14.25
N TYR A 4 -16.60 12.88 -13.59
CA TYR A 4 -15.95 14.02 -14.24
C TYR A 4 -14.44 13.83 -14.21
N LYS A 5 -13.83 13.74 -15.38
CA LYS A 5 -12.39 13.65 -15.57
C LYS A 5 -11.81 15.05 -15.70
N LYS A 6 -11.00 15.50 -14.74
CA LYS A 6 -10.11 16.65 -14.92
C LYS A 6 -8.81 16.12 -15.52
N SER A 7 -8.68 16.24 -16.84
CA SER A 7 -7.49 15.79 -17.57
C SER A 7 -6.27 16.60 -17.11
N ALA A 8 -5.28 15.91 -16.57
CA ALA A 8 -3.94 16.43 -16.44
C ALA A 8 -3.25 16.37 -17.81
N ARG A 9 -2.72 17.50 -18.28
CA ARG A 9 -1.80 17.73 -19.40
C ARG A 9 -2.09 16.98 -20.70
N GLY A 10 -2.57 17.73 -21.71
CA GLY A 10 -2.74 17.24 -23.08
C GLY A 10 -1.40 16.89 -23.74
N TYR A 11 -0.97 15.64 -23.67
CA TYR A 11 0.14 15.12 -24.46
C TYR A 11 -0.34 14.82 -25.87
N ARG A 12 0.23 15.51 -26.89
CA ARG A 12 0.13 15.15 -28.29
C ARG A 12 1.35 14.33 -28.67
N GLY A 13 1.36 13.04 -28.31
CA GLY A 13 2.41 12.11 -28.70
C GLY A 13 1.88 10.95 -29.56
N ASN A 14 2.77 10.23 -30.23
CA ASN A 14 2.41 9.01 -30.94
C ASN A 14 1.84 8.00 -29.95
N ILE A 15 0.68 7.42 -30.27
CA ILE A 15 0.06 6.36 -29.49
C ILE A 15 0.86 5.08 -29.71
N VAL A 16 1.34 4.48 -28.61
CA VAL A 16 2.08 3.23 -28.61
C VAL A 16 1.29 2.17 -27.86
N LYS A 17 1.33 0.95 -28.35
CA LYS A 17 0.68 -0.22 -27.74
C LYS A 17 1.72 -1.17 -27.19
N GLN A 18 1.58 -1.51 -25.92
CA GLN A 18 2.30 -2.60 -25.27
C GLN A 18 1.32 -3.57 -24.57
N LYS A 19 1.81 -4.55 -23.81
CA LYS A 19 1.01 -5.65 -23.26
C LYS A 19 -0.19 -5.21 -22.42
N TYR A 20 -0.04 -4.17 -21.60
CA TYR A 20 -1.05 -3.73 -20.64
C TYR A 20 -1.55 -2.32 -20.86
N TYR A 21 -0.89 -1.55 -21.72
CA TYR A 21 -1.25 -0.15 -21.93
C TYR A 21 -1.20 0.24 -23.40
N THR A 22 -2.15 1.05 -23.82
CA THR A 22 -2.16 1.73 -25.12
C THR A 22 -2.39 3.21 -24.86
N GLY A 23 -1.40 4.03 -25.19
CA GLY A 23 -1.48 5.47 -24.96
C GLY A 23 -0.25 6.22 -25.48
N PRO A 24 -0.19 7.54 -25.26
CA PRO A 24 0.92 8.37 -25.69
C PRO A 24 2.17 8.11 -24.83
N ILE A 25 3.35 8.40 -25.40
CA ILE A 25 4.58 8.53 -24.63
C ILE A 25 4.46 9.76 -23.71
N THR A 26 4.86 9.62 -22.45
CA THR A 26 4.80 10.66 -21.43
C THR A 26 6.17 10.82 -20.76
N ASP A 27 6.29 11.66 -19.73
CA ASP A 27 7.48 11.83 -18.92
C ASP A 27 7.82 10.56 -18.10
N HIS A 28 6.85 9.68 -17.87
CA HIS A 28 7.00 8.43 -17.14
C HIS A 28 6.61 7.16 -17.92
N PHE A 29 6.24 7.28 -19.21
CA PHE A 29 6.01 6.14 -20.11
C PHE A 29 6.83 6.32 -21.40
N ASN A 30 7.82 5.44 -21.64
CA ASN A 30 8.76 5.52 -22.76
C ASN A 30 8.27 4.81 -24.05
N GLY A 31 7.03 4.34 -24.07
CA GLY A 31 6.44 3.55 -25.18
C GLY A 31 6.49 2.04 -24.97
N ASN A 32 7.29 1.55 -24.05
CA ASN A 32 7.38 0.12 -23.70
C ASN A 32 7.08 -0.13 -22.22
N SER A 33 7.59 0.72 -21.34
CA SER A 33 7.45 0.56 -19.88
C SER A 33 7.26 1.90 -19.19
N PHE A 34 6.66 1.86 -18.01
CA PHE A 34 6.59 2.98 -17.09
C PHE A 34 7.89 3.12 -16.29
N ASN A 35 8.21 4.34 -15.87
CA ASN A 35 9.42 4.67 -15.12
C ASN A 35 9.06 5.64 -13.99
N ASN A 36 9.86 5.67 -12.92
CA ASN A 36 9.74 6.67 -11.86
C ASN A 36 10.07 8.09 -12.37
N LEU A 37 9.48 9.11 -11.75
CA LEU A 37 9.54 10.52 -12.21
C LEU A 37 10.93 11.16 -12.10
N THR A 38 11.77 10.69 -11.21
CA THR A 38 13.13 11.17 -11.06
C THR A 38 14.12 10.08 -11.38
N THR A 39 15.33 10.49 -11.72
CA THR A 39 16.52 9.63 -11.70
C THR A 39 16.87 9.28 -10.25
N ALA A 40 15.89 8.73 -9.49
CA ALA A 40 16.23 7.98 -8.31
C ALA A 40 17.44 7.11 -8.68
N GLU A 41 18.51 7.15 -7.86
CA GLU A 41 19.81 6.54 -8.11
C GLU A 41 19.69 5.35 -9.06
N LYS A 42 20.35 5.41 -10.22
CA LYS A 42 20.34 4.30 -11.17
C LYS A 42 20.57 3.05 -10.37
N ILE A 43 19.54 2.23 -10.26
CA ILE A 43 19.57 0.99 -9.46
C ILE A 43 20.87 0.31 -9.86
N LYS A 44 21.85 0.26 -8.95
CA LYS A 44 22.98 -0.64 -9.10
C LYS A 44 22.35 -2.01 -9.02
N TYR A 45 22.02 -2.57 -10.17
CA TYR A 45 21.60 -3.98 -10.23
C TYR A 45 22.72 -4.76 -9.56
N LEU A 46 22.42 -5.33 -8.40
CA LEU A 46 23.29 -6.32 -7.80
C LEU A 46 23.63 -7.33 -8.91
N ASN A 47 24.88 -7.77 -8.91
CA ASN A 47 25.26 -8.89 -9.75
C ASN A 47 24.16 -9.94 -9.63
N SER A 48 23.71 -10.49 -10.74
CA SER A 48 22.62 -11.50 -10.77
C SER A 48 22.82 -12.61 -9.73
N PHE A 49 24.03 -12.88 -9.33
CA PHE A 49 24.44 -13.86 -8.34
C PHE A 49 24.04 -13.47 -6.89
N ASP A 50 24.17 -12.22 -6.47
CA ASP A 50 23.79 -11.79 -5.11
C ASP A 50 22.28 -11.71 -4.96
N GLY A 51 21.56 -11.32 -6.01
CA GLY A 51 20.09 -11.39 -6.07
C GLY A 51 19.57 -12.82 -5.98
N ILE A 52 20.24 -13.78 -6.65
CA ILE A 52 19.89 -15.20 -6.59
C ILE A 52 20.16 -15.76 -5.19
N LYS A 53 21.33 -15.48 -4.59
CA LYS A 53 21.64 -15.88 -3.21
C LYS A 53 20.63 -15.35 -2.21
N TRP A 54 20.29 -14.07 -2.30
CA TRP A 54 19.28 -13.46 -1.45
C TRP A 54 17.92 -14.14 -1.63
N TYR A 55 17.49 -14.39 -2.88
CA TYR A 55 16.23 -15.09 -3.15
C TYR A 55 16.20 -16.48 -2.53
N PHE A 56 17.27 -17.27 -2.67
CA PHE A 56 17.38 -18.59 -2.02
C PHE A 56 17.36 -18.49 -0.50
N HIS A 57 18.08 -17.54 0.08
CA HIS A 57 18.06 -17.29 1.51
C HIS A 57 16.64 -16.97 2.00
N MET A 58 15.92 -16.10 1.29
CA MET A 58 14.53 -15.77 1.58
C MET A 58 13.58 -16.97 1.47
N MET A 59 13.86 -17.91 0.55
CA MET A 59 13.01 -19.10 0.38
C MET A 59 13.23 -20.14 1.49
N THR A 60 14.43 -20.22 2.03
CA THR A 60 14.83 -21.26 3.01
C THR A 60 14.66 -20.83 4.47
N ASN A 61 14.80 -19.53 4.75
CA ASN A 61 14.68 -19.00 6.11
C ASN A 61 13.28 -18.45 6.37
N ALA A 62 12.59 -19.06 7.32
CA ALA A 62 11.33 -18.52 7.85
C ALA A 62 11.63 -17.57 9.03
N TRP A 63 10.74 -16.64 9.31
CA TRP A 63 10.83 -15.87 10.55
C TRP A 63 10.92 -16.77 11.77
N THR A 64 11.91 -16.54 12.61
CA THR A 64 12.13 -17.28 13.87
C THR A 64 11.52 -16.58 15.07
N GLY A 65 11.24 -15.29 14.94
CA GLY A 65 10.65 -14.46 15.98
C GLY A 65 9.12 -14.56 16.07
N LEU A 66 8.56 -13.87 17.07
CA LEU A 66 7.12 -13.74 17.23
C LEU A 66 6.49 -13.01 16.03
N THR A 67 5.29 -13.44 15.65
CA THR A 67 4.49 -12.75 14.65
C THR A 67 3.44 -11.85 15.32
N PRO A 68 3.02 -10.75 14.66
CA PRO A 68 2.02 -9.85 15.24
C PRO A 68 0.74 -10.58 15.63
N GLN A 69 0.30 -10.35 16.87
CA GLN A 69 -0.99 -10.82 17.34
C GLN A 69 -2.11 -10.08 16.59
N VAL A 70 -3.14 -10.82 16.27
CA VAL A 70 -4.32 -10.30 15.55
C VAL A 70 -5.39 -9.92 16.55
N VAL A 71 -5.92 -8.71 16.40
CA VAL A 71 -7.15 -8.27 17.06
C VAL A 71 -8.28 -8.50 16.07
N GLN A 72 -9.35 -9.21 16.47
CA GLN A 72 -10.51 -9.37 15.60
C GLN A 72 -11.33 -8.08 15.59
N ALA A 73 -11.32 -7.38 14.45
CA ALA A 73 -12.16 -6.20 14.27
C ALA A 73 -13.53 -6.57 13.72
N HIS A 74 -14.54 -5.86 14.22
CA HIS A 74 -15.94 -5.95 13.76
C HIS A 74 -16.36 -4.58 13.21
N PRO A 75 -16.08 -4.29 11.93
CA PRO A 75 -16.45 -3.02 11.33
C PRO A 75 -17.97 -2.83 11.37
N ARG A 76 -18.42 -1.62 11.67
CA ARG A 76 -19.83 -1.25 11.48
C ARG A 76 -20.17 -1.25 10.00
N GLU A 77 -21.45 -1.39 9.69
CA GLU A 77 -21.89 -1.40 8.28
C GLU A 77 -21.51 -0.12 7.55
N ARG A 78 -21.65 1.03 8.21
CA ARG A 78 -21.27 2.35 7.69
C ARG A 78 -20.70 3.24 8.81
N GLU A 79 -19.74 4.07 8.47
CA GLU A 79 -19.17 5.10 9.34
C GLU A 79 -19.18 6.43 8.60
N LYS A 80 -19.63 7.50 9.27
CA LYS A 80 -19.57 8.87 8.70
C LYS A 80 -18.19 9.47 8.86
N GLU A 81 -17.60 9.30 10.05
CA GLU A 81 -16.26 9.77 10.36
C GLU A 81 -15.20 8.90 9.70
N LEU A 82 -14.03 9.49 9.48
CA LEU A 82 -12.87 8.77 8.99
C LEU A 82 -12.45 7.67 9.95
N LYS A 83 -12.34 6.45 9.44
CA LYS A 83 -11.87 5.29 10.18
C LYS A 83 -11.01 4.40 9.29
N VAL A 84 -9.84 4.03 9.79
CA VAL A 84 -8.91 3.13 9.12
C VAL A 84 -8.78 1.85 9.93
N THR A 85 -9.08 0.70 9.33
CA THR A 85 -8.94 -0.62 9.96
C THR A 85 -7.92 -1.44 9.20
N MET A 86 -6.87 -1.88 9.88
CA MET A 86 -5.84 -2.76 9.33
C MET A 86 -6.36 -4.18 9.18
N ILE A 87 -6.36 -4.71 7.97
CA ILE A 87 -6.74 -6.10 7.71
C ILE A 87 -5.53 -7.02 7.81
N GLY A 88 -4.39 -6.55 7.30
CA GLY A 88 -3.11 -7.25 7.35
C GLY A 88 -2.26 -6.94 6.12
N HIS A 89 -0.95 -6.92 6.26
CA HIS A 89 0.02 -6.53 5.26
C HIS A 89 -0.17 -5.09 4.78
N ALA A 90 -0.67 -4.88 3.56
CA ALA A 90 -1.06 -3.58 3.01
C ALA A 90 -2.59 -3.43 2.87
N SER A 91 -3.36 -4.44 3.30
CA SER A 91 -4.82 -4.44 3.15
C SER A 91 -5.49 -3.61 4.22
N ILE A 92 -6.22 -2.58 3.80
CA ILE A 92 -6.90 -1.61 4.66
C ILE A 92 -8.39 -1.55 4.31
N LEU A 93 -9.23 -1.46 5.33
CA LEU A 93 -10.60 -0.98 5.20
C LEU A 93 -10.66 0.48 5.65
N LEU A 94 -10.91 1.37 4.70
CA LEU A 94 -11.22 2.77 4.93
C LEU A 94 -12.73 2.94 4.98
N GLN A 95 -13.25 3.50 6.06
CA GLN A 95 -14.64 3.92 6.19
C GLN A 95 -14.67 5.44 6.32
N ILE A 96 -15.43 6.12 5.47
CA ILE A 96 -15.46 7.58 5.38
C ILE A 96 -16.76 8.04 4.70
N GLU A 97 -17.44 9.05 5.26
CA GLU A 97 -18.67 9.65 4.71
C GLU A 97 -19.74 8.62 4.35
N GLY A 98 -19.84 7.52 5.13
CA GLY A 98 -20.77 6.44 4.88
C GLY A 98 -20.34 5.43 3.79
N TYR A 99 -19.13 5.55 3.24
CA TYR A 99 -18.57 4.63 2.23
C TYR A 99 -17.53 3.70 2.83
N ASN A 100 -17.46 2.49 2.29
CA ASN A 100 -16.48 1.46 2.62
C ASN A 100 -15.57 1.22 1.41
N ILE A 101 -14.29 1.54 1.56
CA ILE A 101 -13.28 1.44 0.52
C ILE A 101 -12.20 0.46 0.99
N LEU A 102 -11.89 -0.54 0.18
CA LEU A 102 -10.74 -1.42 0.43
C LEU A 102 -9.53 -0.94 -0.36
N VAL A 103 -8.38 -0.91 0.28
CA VAL A 103 -7.08 -0.67 -0.37
C VAL A 103 -6.30 -1.97 -0.34
N ASP A 104 -5.77 -2.40 -1.49
CA ASP A 104 -4.94 -3.58 -1.71
C ASP A 104 -5.45 -4.84 -0.96
N PRO A 105 -6.66 -5.29 -1.22
CA PRO A 105 -7.30 -6.35 -0.45
C PRO A 105 -6.72 -7.73 -0.72
N VAL A 106 -6.11 -8.34 0.31
CA VAL A 106 -5.51 -9.68 0.27
C VAL A 106 -6.02 -10.52 1.44
N TRP A 107 -6.75 -11.60 1.14
CA TRP A 107 -7.21 -12.62 2.11
C TRP A 107 -6.63 -13.99 1.83
N SER A 108 -5.90 -14.15 0.73
CA SER A 108 -5.27 -15.43 0.38
C SER A 108 -4.25 -15.85 1.44
N PRO A 109 -4.18 -17.16 1.78
CA PRO A 109 -3.20 -17.67 2.72
C PRO A 109 -1.76 -17.65 2.16
N ARG A 110 -1.63 -17.46 0.85
CA ARG A 110 -0.34 -17.30 0.15
C ARG A 110 -0.48 -16.24 -0.94
N ILE A 111 0.59 -15.50 -1.14
CA ILE A 111 0.76 -14.55 -2.24
C ILE A 111 1.72 -15.16 -3.28
N GLY A 112 1.28 -15.21 -4.53
CA GLY A 112 2.08 -15.80 -5.61
C GLY A 112 1.24 -16.10 -6.84
N PRO A 113 1.89 -16.58 -7.92
CA PRO A 113 1.23 -16.82 -9.21
C PRO A 113 0.15 -17.92 -9.15
N VAL A 114 0.32 -18.87 -8.26
CA VAL A 114 -0.63 -19.98 -8.04
C VAL A 114 -0.80 -20.23 -6.52
N PHE A 115 -1.88 -20.93 -6.13
CA PHE A 115 -2.30 -21.04 -4.72
C PHE A 115 -1.35 -21.79 -3.80
N PHE A 116 -0.45 -22.61 -4.34
CA PHE A 116 0.51 -23.41 -3.59
C PHE A 116 1.95 -22.86 -3.66
N ILE A 117 2.21 -21.88 -4.54
CA ILE A 117 3.51 -21.21 -4.67
C ILE A 117 3.45 -19.81 -4.10
N GLY A 118 4.53 -19.39 -3.44
CA GLY A 118 4.70 -18.05 -2.89
C GLY A 118 4.68 -18.02 -1.37
N LYS A 119 4.87 -16.82 -0.81
CA LYS A 119 5.00 -16.60 0.63
C LYS A 119 3.70 -16.86 1.35
N LYS A 120 3.78 -17.60 2.46
CA LYS A 120 2.63 -17.91 3.33
C LYS A 120 2.38 -16.74 4.28
N ARG A 121 1.11 -16.44 4.49
CA ARG A 121 0.65 -15.54 5.54
C ARG A 121 0.93 -16.17 6.92
N VAL A 122 1.52 -15.41 7.84
CA VAL A 122 1.87 -15.92 9.18
C VAL A 122 0.80 -15.64 10.23
N ASN A 123 -0.13 -14.73 9.95
CA ASN A 123 -1.26 -14.40 10.85
C ASN A 123 -2.57 -14.32 10.05
N PRO A 124 -3.74 -14.58 10.66
CA PRO A 124 -5.02 -14.41 9.98
C PRO A 124 -5.32 -12.93 9.67
N PRO A 125 -6.20 -12.63 8.70
CA PRO A 125 -6.70 -11.28 8.51
C PRO A 125 -7.44 -10.77 9.76
N GLY A 126 -7.19 -9.51 10.15
CA GLY A 126 -7.82 -8.87 11.31
C GLY A 126 -9.32 -8.62 11.15
N VAL A 127 -9.83 -8.67 9.91
CA VAL A 127 -11.28 -8.72 9.61
C VAL A 127 -11.52 -9.97 8.77
N PRO A 128 -12.25 -10.98 9.29
CA PRO A 128 -12.69 -12.11 8.48
C PRO A 128 -13.46 -11.64 7.25
N PHE A 129 -13.28 -12.29 6.11
CA PHE A 129 -13.96 -11.89 4.87
C PHE A 129 -15.50 -11.89 5.00
N SER A 130 -16.05 -12.78 5.83
CA SER A 130 -17.49 -12.85 6.13
C SER A 130 -18.00 -11.64 6.90
N HIS A 131 -17.15 -10.97 7.67
CA HIS A 131 -17.48 -9.81 8.50
C HIS A 131 -17.25 -8.48 7.80
N LEU A 132 -16.87 -8.49 6.52
CA LEU A 132 -16.79 -7.28 5.73
C LEU A 132 -18.15 -6.64 5.55
N PRO A 133 -18.29 -5.32 5.80
CA PRO A 133 -19.46 -4.57 5.43
C PRO A 133 -19.63 -4.53 3.90
N PRO A 134 -20.76 -4.05 3.37
CA PRO A 134 -20.90 -3.79 1.93
C PRO A 134 -19.76 -2.89 1.43
N ILE A 135 -19.03 -3.32 0.39
CA ILE A 135 -17.88 -2.60 -0.15
C ILE A 135 -18.30 -1.82 -1.39
N ASP A 136 -18.06 -0.51 -1.37
CA ASP A 136 -18.43 0.42 -2.44
C ASP A 136 -17.31 0.56 -3.49
N ALA A 137 -16.05 0.60 -3.03
CA ALA A 137 -14.91 0.74 -3.91
C ALA A 137 -13.71 -0.10 -3.47
N VAL A 138 -12.83 -0.39 -4.42
CA VAL A 138 -11.53 -1.05 -4.21
C VAL A 138 -10.47 -0.23 -4.92
N LEU A 139 -9.45 0.19 -4.17
CA LEU A 139 -8.25 0.84 -4.69
C LEU A 139 -7.13 -0.20 -4.76
N ILE A 140 -6.46 -0.28 -5.91
CA ILE A 140 -5.33 -1.20 -6.12
C ILE A 140 -4.14 -0.36 -6.53
N THR A 141 -3.11 -0.30 -5.68
CA THR A 141 -1.94 0.56 -5.87
C THR A 141 -1.04 0.09 -7.00
N HIS A 142 -0.87 -1.21 -7.15
CA HIS A 142 -0.08 -1.84 -8.21
C HIS A 142 -0.39 -3.35 -8.32
N ASN A 143 0.27 -4.04 -9.24
CA ASN A 143 -0.11 -5.41 -9.57
C ASN A 143 0.73 -6.52 -8.92
N HIS A 144 1.56 -6.25 -7.93
CA HIS A 144 2.24 -7.31 -7.19
C HIS A 144 1.24 -8.24 -6.49
N TYR A 145 1.65 -9.47 -6.21
CA TYR A 145 0.75 -10.51 -5.71
C TYR A 145 0.23 -10.25 -4.29
N ASP A 146 0.95 -9.49 -3.51
CA ASP A 146 0.64 -9.07 -2.14
C ASP A 146 -0.23 -7.81 -2.05
N HIS A 147 -0.57 -7.21 -3.21
CA HIS A 147 -1.51 -6.08 -3.34
C HIS A 147 -2.70 -6.41 -4.24
N MET A 148 -2.47 -7.06 -5.38
CA MET A 148 -3.51 -7.48 -6.30
C MET A 148 -3.78 -9.00 -6.17
N ASP A 149 -4.48 -9.42 -5.14
CA ASP A 149 -4.92 -10.80 -4.93
C ASP A 149 -6.17 -11.12 -5.75
N ILE A 150 -5.99 -11.70 -6.91
CA ILE A 150 -7.07 -12.04 -7.87
C ILE A 150 -8.17 -12.89 -7.22
N ARG A 151 -7.85 -13.77 -6.27
CA ARG A 151 -8.85 -14.61 -5.59
C ARG A 151 -9.76 -13.79 -4.69
N THR A 152 -9.15 -12.93 -3.89
CA THR A 152 -9.88 -11.99 -3.03
C THR A 152 -10.71 -11.04 -3.87
N LEU A 153 -10.13 -10.43 -4.91
CA LEU A 153 -10.82 -9.49 -5.79
C LEU A 153 -12.01 -10.14 -6.52
N ARG A 154 -11.87 -11.39 -6.96
CA ARG A 154 -12.98 -12.16 -7.56
C ARG A 154 -14.13 -12.38 -6.55
N ARG A 155 -13.80 -12.70 -5.29
CA ARG A 155 -14.80 -12.86 -4.22
C ARG A 155 -15.51 -11.56 -3.91
N LEU A 156 -14.78 -10.44 -3.83
CA LEU A 156 -15.32 -9.10 -3.62
C LEU A 156 -16.24 -8.69 -4.77
N TYR A 157 -15.79 -8.87 -6.01
CA TYR A 157 -16.60 -8.56 -7.18
C TYR A 157 -17.90 -9.38 -7.20
N LYS A 158 -17.82 -10.69 -6.95
CA LYS A 158 -19.00 -11.56 -6.92
C LYS A 158 -20.00 -11.16 -5.81
N LYS A 159 -19.52 -10.68 -4.65
CA LYS A 159 -20.38 -10.41 -3.49
C LYS A 159 -20.96 -8.99 -3.51
N TYR A 160 -20.15 -7.99 -3.89
CA TYR A 160 -20.49 -6.59 -3.68
C TYR A 160 -20.53 -5.75 -4.97
N HIS A 161 -19.95 -6.22 -6.07
CA HIS A 161 -19.80 -5.48 -7.33
C HIS A 161 -19.24 -4.07 -7.14
N PRO A 162 -18.13 -3.88 -6.37
CA PRO A 162 -17.59 -2.56 -6.11
C PRO A 162 -17.03 -1.92 -7.36
N VAL A 163 -16.87 -0.59 -7.32
CA VAL A 163 -16.10 0.15 -8.33
C VAL A 163 -14.61 -0.02 -8.04
N PHE A 164 -13.79 -0.25 -9.07
CA PHE A 164 -12.35 -0.40 -8.93
C PHE A 164 -11.62 0.84 -9.44
N PHE A 165 -10.61 1.27 -8.71
CA PHE A 165 -9.66 2.31 -9.14
C PHE A 165 -8.26 1.71 -9.12
N THR A 166 -7.50 1.92 -10.18
CA THR A 166 -6.15 1.37 -10.30
C THR A 166 -5.32 2.19 -11.28
N PRO A 167 -3.98 2.22 -11.16
CA PRO A 167 -3.13 2.86 -12.15
C PRO A 167 -3.24 2.20 -13.53
N LEU A 168 -2.87 2.93 -14.56
CA LEU A 168 -2.92 2.50 -15.97
C LEU A 168 -2.36 1.10 -16.19
N GLY A 169 -3.04 0.30 -17.01
CA GLY A 169 -2.63 -1.04 -17.43
C GLY A 169 -3.02 -2.18 -16.48
N ASN A 170 -3.37 -1.90 -15.23
CA ASN A 170 -3.77 -2.94 -14.28
C ASN A 170 -5.17 -3.51 -14.55
N ASP A 171 -6.03 -2.74 -15.20
CA ASP A 171 -7.37 -3.17 -15.60
C ASP A 171 -7.36 -4.38 -16.53
N ILE A 172 -6.34 -4.49 -17.38
CA ILE A 172 -6.17 -5.64 -18.29
C ILE A 172 -6.02 -6.94 -17.50
N VAL A 173 -5.25 -6.90 -16.41
CA VAL A 173 -5.08 -8.05 -15.51
C VAL A 173 -6.40 -8.38 -14.82
N LEU A 174 -7.10 -7.39 -14.29
CA LEU A 174 -8.38 -7.57 -13.61
C LEU A 174 -9.45 -8.13 -14.53
N LYS A 175 -9.64 -7.53 -15.71
CA LYS A 175 -10.61 -7.99 -16.72
C LYS A 175 -10.32 -9.41 -17.17
N LYS A 176 -9.06 -9.74 -17.44
CA LYS A 176 -8.64 -11.07 -17.87
C LYS A 176 -8.94 -12.16 -16.83
N HIS A 177 -8.73 -11.87 -15.56
CA HIS A 177 -8.76 -12.88 -14.51
C HIS A 177 -10.05 -12.88 -13.67
N ILE A 178 -10.88 -11.83 -13.74
CA ILE A 178 -12.10 -11.71 -12.95
C ILE A 178 -13.32 -11.61 -13.85
N SER A 179 -13.52 -10.48 -14.53
CA SER A 179 -14.65 -10.26 -15.45
C SER A 179 -14.47 -9.02 -16.31
N ASN A 180 -14.86 -9.11 -17.58
CA ASN A 180 -14.92 -7.93 -18.46
C ASN A 180 -16.05 -6.96 -18.11
N LYS A 181 -16.99 -7.36 -17.24
CA LYS A 181 -18.14 -6.54 -16.79
C LYS A 181 -17.84 -5.69 -15.58
N MET A 182 -16.61 -5.71 -15.05
CA MET A 182 -16.19 -4.89 -13.91
C MET A 182 -16.21 -3.40 -14.26
N THR A 183 -16.70 -2.58 -13.35
CA THR A 183 -16.51 -1.13 -13.41
C THR A 183 -15.12 -0.80 -12.88
N ILE A 184 -14.20 -0.43 -13.77
CA ILE A 184 -12.81 -0.13 -13.45
C ILE A 184 -12.47 1.24 -14.03
N HIS A 185 -11.95 2.12 -13.18
CA HIS A 185 -11.36 3.40 -13.54
C HIS A 185 -9.84 3.27 -13.48
N THR A 186 -9.18 3.40 -14.61
CA THR A 186 -7.73 3.50 -14.70
C THR A 186 -7.31 4.95 -14.58
N MET A 187 -6.25 5.20 -13.83
CA MET A 187 -5.77 6.54 -13.52
C MET A 187 -4.29 6.68 -13.88
N ASP A 188 -3.93 7.84 -14.37
CA ASP A 188 -2.55 8.29 -14.47
C ASP A 188 -2.14 9.07 -13.20
N TRP A 189 -0.83 9.27 -12.98
CA TRP A 189 -0.37 10.06 -11.86
C TRP A 189 -0.95 11.48 -11.88
N PHE A 190 -1.31 11.97 -10.71
CA PHE A 190 -1.97 13.25 -10.46
C PHE A 190 -3.41 13.36 -11.00
N GLU A 191 -3.96 12.30 -11.60
CA GLU A 191 -5.37 12.29 -11.99
C GLU A 191 -6.27 12.22 -10.76
N GLU A 192 -7.41 12.90 -10.88
CA GLU A 192 -8.47 12.95 -9.87
C GLU A 192 -9.78 12.45 -10.47
N LEU A 193 -10.40 11.51 -9.77
CA LEU A 193 -11.72 10.98 -10.09
C LEU A 193 -12.62 11.05 -8.85
N PHE A 194 -13.91 11.16 -9.09
CA PHE A 194 -14.89 11.19 -8.00
C PHE A 194 -15.61 9.85 -7.90
N LEU A 195 -15.59 9.22 -6.73
CA LEU A 195 -16.43 8.07 -6.44
C LEU A 195 -17.90 8.50 -6.34
N ASN A 196 -18.13 9.71 -5.80
CA ASN A 196 -19.41 10.41 -5.75
C ASN A 196 -19.17 11.93 -5.63
N HIS A 197 -20.20 12.71 -5.35
CA HIS A 197 -20.09 14.17 -5.23
C HIS A 197 -19.21 14.65 -4.05
N GLN A 198 -18.91 13.80 -3.08
CA GLN A 198 -18.17 14.14 -1.85
C GLN A 198 -16.79 13.49 -1.76
N LEU A 199 -16.60 12.32 -2.38
CA LEU A 199 -15.35 11.56 -2.28
C LEU A 199 -14.57 11.65 -3.58
N LYS A 200 -13.40 12.30 -3.48
CA LYS A 200 -12.42 12.40 -4.55
C LYS A 200 -11.28 11.42 -4.30
N ILE A 201 -10.87 10.71 -5.33
CA ILE A 201 -9.75 9.78 -5.36
C ILE A 201 -8.69 10.36 -6.27
N THR A 202 -7.51 10.59 -5.74
CA THR A 202 -6.34 11.07 -6.49
C THR A 202 -5.29 9.98 -6.53
N LEU A 203 -4.78 9.64 -7.73
CA LEU A 203 -3.61 8.78 -7.85
C LEU A 203 -2.34 9.63 -7.72
N TRP A 204 -1.45 9.24 -6.80
CA TRP A 204 -0.21 9.93 -6.51
C TRP A 204 1.00 9.08 -6.91
N PRO A 205 2.09 9.65 -7.43
CA PRO A 205 3.30 8.91 -7.74
C PRO A 205 3.86 8.15 -6.54
N ALA A 206 4.52 7.04 -6.81
CA ALA A 206 5.33 6.29 -5.86
C ALA A 206 6.64 5.87 -6.52
N TYR A 207 7.70 5.71 -5.75
CA TYR A 207 8.98 5.17 -6.22
C TYR A 207 8.97 3.65 -6.07
N HIS A 208 8.45 2.96 -7.05
CA HIS A 208 8.28 1.50 -7.03
C HIS A 208 8.38 0.91 -8.43
N TRP A 209 7.76 -0.23 -8.65
CA TRP A 209 7.70 -0.96 -9.90
C TRP A 209 6.47 -1.88 -9.97
N SER A 210 6.25 -2.50 -11.12
CA SER A 210 5.16 -3.45 -11.30
C SER A 210 5.60 -4.69 -12.07
N ALA A 211 5.05 -5.86 -11.73
CA ALA A 211 5.15 -7.09 -12.51
C ALA A 211 4.20 -8.16 -11.98
N ARG A 212 3.76 -9.07 -12.85
CA ARG A 212 3.10 -10.33 -12.48
C ARG A 212 3.72 -11.54 -13.14
N GLY A 213 4.64 -11.35 -14.05
CA GLY A 213 5.35 -12.40 -14.77
C GLY A 213 6.80 -12.01 -15.03
N ILE A 214 7.50 -12.84 -15.78
CA ILE A 214 8.92 -12.66 -16.05
C ILE A 214 9.17 -11.53 -17.07
N TYR A 215 8.20 -11.28 -17.99
CA TYR A 215 8.38 -10.41 -19.16
C TYR A 215 7.45 -9.20 -19.14
N ASP A 216 6.93 -8.81 -17.97
CA ASP A 216 5.98 -7.70 -17.88
C ASP A 216 6.34 -6.64 -16.84
N ARG A 217 7.66 -6.59 -16.50
CA ARG A 217 8.16 -5.58 -15.58
C ARG A 217 7.83 -4.17 -16.10
N ASN A 218 7.19 -3.37 -15.25
CA ASN A 218 6.80 -1.99 -15.53
C ASN A 218 5.85 -1.80 -16.74
N HIS A 219 5.13 -2.85 -17.14
CA HIS A 219 4.12 -2.74 -18.19
C HIS A 219 2.79 -2.16 -17.69
N ALA A 220 2.55 -2.12 -16.39
CA ALA A 220 1.47 -1.39 -15.75
C ALA A 220 2.06 -0.31 -14.84
N LEU A 221 1.33 0.78 -14.63
CA LEU A 221 1.70 1.85 -13.73
C LEU A 221 1.44 1.43 -12.28
N TRP A 222 2.05 2.13 -11.33
CA TRP A 222 1.89 1.99 -9.87
C TRP A 222 1.69 3.37 -9.25
N GLY A 223 1.28 3.43 -7.98
CA GLY A 223 1.14 4.69 -7.25
C GLY A 223 0.41 4.51 -5.94
N GLY A 224 0.39 5.57 -5.14
CA GLY A 224 -0.42 5.68 -3.94
C GLY A 224 -1.76 6.36 -4.22
N PHE A 225 -2.67 6.31 -3.28
CA PHE A 225 -3.97 6.97 -3.40
C PHE A 225 -4.20 7.99 -2.28
N ILE A 226 -4.73 9.16 -2.64
CA ILE A 226 -5.27 10.11 -1.68
C ILE A 226 -6.79 10.09 -1.84
N VAL A 227 -7.49 9.79 -0.74
CA VAL A 227 -8.95 9.86 -0.65
C VAL A 227 -9.32 11.11 0.12
N SER A 228 -10.02 12.01 -0.55
CA SER A 228 -10.41 13.31 -0.01
C SER A 228 -11.93 13.44 0.11
N SER A 229 -12.40 13.93 1.25
CA SER A 229 -13.76 14.41 1.47
C SER A 229 -13.74 15.90 1.85
N PRO A 230 -14.87 16.58 2.00
CA PRO A 230 -14.89 17.94 2.53
C PRO A 230 -14.25 18.08 3.92
N GLN A 231 -14.21 17.00 4.71
CA GLN A 231 -13.73 17.02 6.10
C GLN A 231 -12.38 16.33 6.30
N TYR A 232 -12.02 15.36 5.44
CA TYR A 232 -10.89 14.47 5.69
C TYR A 232 -10.07 14.23 4.43
N ASN A 233 -8.75 14.08 4.63
CA ASN A 233 -7.81 13.62 3.63
C ASN A 233 -6.99 12.45 4.18
N ALA A 234 -7.02 11.30 3.50
CA ALA A 234 -6.27 10.10 3.86
C ALA A 234 -5.37 9.68 2.69
N TYR A 235 -4.08 9.51 2.94
CA TYR A 235 -3.09 9.06 1.96
C TYR A 235 -2.68 7.62 2.22
N PHE A 236 -2.69 6.81 1.19
CA PHE A 236 -2.21 5.42 1.16
C PHE A 236 -1.04 5.36 0.19
N THR A 237 0.17 5.18 0.69
CA THR A 237 1.37 5.22 -0.15
C THR A 237 1.41 4.09 -1.18
N GLY A 238 0.76 2.97 -0.90
CA GLY A 238 1.12 1.71 -1.53
C GLY A 238 2.56 1.36 -1.16
N ASP A 239 3.25 0.62 -2.04
CA ASP A 239 4.68 0.40 -1.90
C ASP A 239 5.44 1.54 -2.53
N THR A 240 6.42 2.05 -1.80
CA THR A 240 7.29 3.14 -2.25
C THR A 240 8.62 3.11 -1.51
N SER A 241 9.67 3.61 -2.15
CA SER A 241 10.85 4.13 -1.45
C SER A 241 10.67 5.62 -1.19
N TYR A 242 11.56 6.20 -0.39
CA TYR A 242 11.57 7.65 -0.13
C TYR A 242 12.07 8.46 -1.34
N GLY A 243 13.03 7.90 -2.10
CA GLY A 243 13.66 8.61 -3.22
C GLY A 243 14.36 9.89 -2.74
N ASP A 244 14.04 11.01 -3.37
CA ASP A 244 14.54 12.34 -2.99
C ASP A 244 13.53 13.15 -2.13
N GLY A 245 12.41 12.54 -1.75
CA GLY A 245 11.36 13.17 -0.96
C GLY A 245 10.44 14.13 -1.73
N THR A 246 10.76 14.47 -2.98
CA THR A 246 10.04 15.50 -3.76
C THR A 246 8.55 15.23 -3.86
N ILE A 247 8.15 13.99 -4.19
CA ILE A 247 6.73 13.63 -4.34
C ILE A 247 5.94 13.77 -3.03
N PHE A 248 6.59 13.60 -1.87
CA PHE A 248 5.94 13.72 -0.56
C PHE A 248 5.80 15.19 -0.14
N LYS A 249 6.79 16.05 -0.42
CA LYS A 249 6.70 17.50 -0.19
C LYS A 249 5.58 18.12 -1.03
N GLN A 250 5.40 17.66 -2.26
CA GLN A 250 4.28 18.09 -3.11
C GLN A 250 2.90 17.69 -2.55
N ILE A 251 2.80 16.60 -1.76
CA ILE A 251 1.55 16.26 -1.05
C ILE A 251 1.20 17.35 -0.05
N LYS A 252 2.16 17.79 0.77
CA LYS A 252 1.95 18.87 1.76
C LYS A 252 1.47 20.17 1.11
N GLU A 253 2.01 20.50 -0.06
CA GLU A 253 1.60 21.70 -0.80
C GLU A 253 0.16 21.57 -1.34
N ARG A 254 -0.21 20.40 -1.87
CA ARG A 254 -1.52 20.19 -2.50
C ARG A 254 -2.63 19.80 -1.52
N PHE A 255 -2.27 19.16 -0.40
CA PHE A 255 -3.18 18.68 0.64
C PHE A 255 -2.72 19.14 2.02
N PRO A 256 -2.79 20.44 2.32
CA PRO A 256 -2.19 21.02 3.54
C PRO A 256 -2.81 20.54 4.86
N SER A 257 -3.95 19.87 4.80
CA SER A 257 -4.64 19.29 5.97
C SER A 257 -4.79 17.77 5.85
N LEU A 258 -3.70 17.07 5.51
CA LEU A 258 -3.69 15.61 5.48
C LEU A 258 -3.88 15.04 6.90
N ASP A 259 -4.96 14.29 7.12
CA ASP A 259 -5.29 13.76 8.46
C ASP A 259 -4.49 12.52 8.81
N VAL A 260 -4.28 11.65 7.84
CA VAL A 260 -3.53 10.41 8.04
C VAL A 260 -2.80 9.97 6.77
N ALA A 261 -1.58 9.48 6.94
CA ALA A 261 -0.84 8.74 5.92
C ALA A 261 -0.64 7.29 6.36
N VAL A 262 -0.97 6.35 5.49
CA VAL A 262 -0.73 4.91 5.67
C VAL A 262 0.52 4.55 4.88
N ILE A 263 1.62 4.25 5.59
CA ILE A 263 2.98 4.18 5.05
C ILE A 263 3.56 2.79 5.28
N ASN A 264 4.19 2.20 4.24
CA ASN A 264 4.92 0.94 4.40
C ASN A 264 6.17 1.17 5.27
N ILE A 265 6.46 0.25 6.20
CA ILE A 265 7.61 0.28 7.11
C ILE A 265 8.43 -1.01 7.08
N GLY A 266 8.02 -1.99 6.28
CA GLY A 266 8.67 -3.30 6.14
C GLY A 266 9.05 -3.61 4.69
N ALA A 267 9.63 -4.78 4.49
CA ALA A 267 10.20 -5.26 3.23
C ALA A 267 11.39 -4.44 2.74
N TYR A 268 12.26 -4.00 3.64
CA TYR A 268 13.37 -3.10 3.33
C TYR A 268 14.77 -3.74 3.34
N ALA A 269 14.94 -4.91 3.96
CA ALA A 269 16.26 -5.54 4.07
C ALA A 269 16.49 -6.68 3.06
N PRO A 270 17.67 -6.79 2.44
CA PRO A 270 18.81 -5.88 2.61
C PRO A 270 18.65 -4.58 1.81
N ARG A 271 19.07 -3.46 2.40
CA ARG A 271 18.97 -2.13 1.77
C ARG A 271 19.64 -2.02 0.41
N ALA A 272 20.75 -2.73 0.19
CA ALA A 272 21.46 -2.75 -1.10
C ALA A 272 20.56 -3.22 -2.27
N ILE A 273 19.50 -4.00 -1.99
CA ILE A 273 18.55 -4.51 -3.00
C ILE A 273 17.26 -3.70 -2.99
N LEU A 274 16.74 -3.38 -1.80
CA LEU A 274 15.35 -2.94 -1.64
C LEU A 274 15.21 -1.41 -1.48
N LYS A 275 16.31 -0.67 -1.24
CA LYS A 275 16.30 0.79 -1.03
C LYS A 275 15.58 1.57 -2.13
N SER A 276 15.66 1.14 -3.37
CA SER A 276 15.03 1.80 -4.52
C SER A 276 13.53 1.49 -4.69
N HIS A 277 12.98 0.59 -3.88
CA HIS A 277 11.60 0.09 -4.02
C HIS A 277 10.78 0.15 -2.75
N HIS A 278 11.45 0.10 -1.58
CA HIS A 278 10.83 0.14 -0.27
C HIS A 278 11.62 1.08 0.64
N ASN A 279 10.91 1.89 1.40
CA ASN A 279 11.51 2.67 2.47
C ASN A 279 11.72 1.81 3.72
N ASP A 280 12.75 2.12 4.50
CA ASP A 280 12.92 1.65 5.85
C ASP A 280 12.19 2.56 6.85
N PRO A 281 12.16 2.23 8.15
CA PRO A 281 11.45 3.06 9.15
C PRO A 281 11.97 4.50 9.26
N GLU A 282 13.27 4.78 9.02
CA GLU A 282 13.82 6.14 8.97
C GLU A 282 13.22 6.93 7.80
N GLU A 283 13.26 6.33 6.60
CA GLU A 283 12.68 6.93 5.41
C GLU A 283 11.15 7.06 5.53
N ALA A 284 10.47 6.16 6.23
CA ALA A 284 9.04 6.27 6.51
C ALA A 284 8.71 7.47 7.41
N VAL A 285 9.56 7.76 8.40
CA VAL A 285 9.42 8.99 9.23
C VAL A 285 9.68 10.24 8.39
N ASN A 286 10.64 10.20 7.47
CA ASN A 286 10.86 11.30 6.53
C ASN A 286 9.64 11.53 5.63
N ILE A 287 8.98 10.48 5.12
CA ILE A 287 7.71 10.58 4.38
C ILE A 287 6.64 11.24 5.25
N PHE A 288 6.48 10.81 6.51
CA PHE A 288 5.53 11.38 7.46
C PHE A 288 5.73 12.89 7.63
N LEU A 289 6.95 13.34 7.83
CA LEU A 289 7.31 14.74 8.03
C LEU A 289 7.12 15.57 6.75
N ASP A 290 7.56 15.05 5.61
CA ASP A 290 7.48 15.73 4.32
C ASP A 290 6.05 15.88 3.80
N CYS A 291 5.19 14.87 4.01
CA CYS A 291 3.76 14.97 3.70
C CYS A 291 3.03 15.98 4.60
N GLY A 292 3.58 16.31 5.76
CA GLY A 292 2.93 17.19 6.74
C GLY A 292 1.62 16.61 7.28
N THR A 293 1.50 15.28 7.32
CA THR A 293 0.31 14.62 7.85
C THR A 293 0.23 14.72 9.38
N LYS A 294 -0.98 14.77 9.93
CA LYS A 294 -1.19 14.83 11.38
C LYS A 294 -0.75 13.56 12.09
N GLN A 295 -1.00 12.39 11.47
CA GLN A 295 -0.63 11.07 11.98
C GLN A 295 -0.23 10.14 10.85
N ALA A 296 0.63 9.17 11.15
CA ALA A 296 0.99 8.09 10.23
C ALA A 296 0.64 6.72 10.82
N LEU A 297 0.32 5.78 9.94
CA LEU A 297 0.00 4.39 10.26
C LEU A 297 0.97 3.49 9.50
N GLY A 298 1.80 2.73 10.23
CA GLY A 298 2.81 1.84 9.65
C GLY A 298 2.20 0.50 9.25
N ILE A 299 2.38 0.13 8.01
CA ILE A 299 1.89 -1.13 7.42
C ILE A 299 3.01 -1.91 6.72
N HIS A 300 2.67 -2.99 6.03
CA HIS A 300 3.56 -3.80 5.21
C HIS A 300 4.63 -4.58 6.01
N TRP A 301 4.32 -4.95 7.24
CA TRP A 301 5.20 -5.69 8.14
C TRP A 301 4.47 -6.87 8.81
N GLY A 302 5.22 -7.86 9.27
CA GLY A 302 4.74 -8.93 10.15
C GLY A 302 3.63 -9.85 9.61
N THR A 303 3.31 -9.82 8.30
CA THR A 303 2.26 -10.66 7.70
C THR A 303 2.79 -11.61 6.63
N PHE A 304 3.56 -11.12 5.68
CA PHE A 304 4.27 -11.92 4.69
C PHE A 304 5.76 -11.61 4.78
N GLN A 305 6.59 -12.64 4.85
CA GLN A 305 8.04 -12.47 4.85
C GLN A 305 8.54 -12.24 3.42
N LEU A 306 8.73 -11.00 3.04
CA LEU A 306 9.16 -10.59 1.70
C LEU A 306 10.63 -10.16 1.64
N SER A 307 11.29 -10.06 2.80
CA SER A 307 12.62 -9.50 2.99
C SER A 307 13.33 -10.19 4.13
N SER A 308 14.53 -9.74 4.47
CA SER A 308 15.41 -10.45 5.42
C SER A 308 15.26 -9.98 6.87
N GLU A 309 14.58 -8.85 7.11
CA GLU A 309 14.31 -8.39 8.48
C GLU A 309 13.34 -9.31 9.21
N GLU A 310 13.47 -9.39 10.54
CA GLU A 310 12.56 -10.13 11.41
C GLU A 310 11.18 -9.48 11.49
N ALA A 311 10.16 -10.26 11.87
CA ALA A 311 8.75 -9.83 11.81
C ALA A 311 8.46 -8.54 12.59
N TYR A 312 9.13 -8.31 13.73
CA TYR A 312 8.98 -7.11 14.57
C TYR A 312 10.09 -6.07 14.41
N GLU A 313 11.14 -6.38 13.68
CA GLU A 313 12.25 -5.44 13.46
C GLU A 313 11.79 -4.08 12.94
N PRO A 314 10.86 -3.99 11.94
CA PRO A 314 10.36 -2.70 11.48
C PRO A 314 9.74 -1.84 12.60
N VAL A 315 9.05 -2.46 13.55
CA VAL A 315 8.40 -1.77 14.68
C VAL A 315 9.43 -1.25 15.68
N HIS A 316 10.40 -2.09 16.05
CA HIS A 316 11.46 -1.69 16.98
C HIS A 316 12.31 -0.57 16.41
N THR A 317 12.67 -0.67 15.13
CA THR A 317 13.41 0.37 14.41
C THR A 317 12.60 1.66 14.35
N LEU A 318 11.30 1.59 14.00
CA LEU A 318 10.44 2.77 13.98
C LEU A 318 10.40 3.48 15.34
N TYR A 319 10.25 2.75 16.44
CA TYR A 319 10.24 3.38 17.77
C TYR A 319 11.58 4.02 18.13
N GLY A 320 12.71 3.44 17.72
CA GLY A 320 14.02 4.05 17.83
C GLY A 320 14.09 5.37 17.07
N VAL A 321 13.71 5.36 15.80
CA VAL A 321 13.69 6.55 14.94
C VAL A 321 12.79 7.65 15.49
N LEU A 322 11.58 7.31 15.93
CA LEU A 322 10.66 8.31 16.52
C LEU A 322 11.27 8.98 17.75
N ARG A 323 11.93 8.23 18.61
CA ARG A 323 12.63 8.78 19.77
C ARG A 323 13.75 9.73 19.35
N ASP A 324 14.56 9.34 18.36
CA ASP A 324 15.70 10.12 17.90
C ASP A 324 15.25 11.43 17.21
N HIS A 325 14.08 11.44 16.58
CA HIS A 325 13.40 12.63 16.04
C HIS A 325 12.53 13.39 17.04
N LEU A 326 12.50 13.00 18.33
CA LEU A 326 11.67 13.60 19.39
C LEU A 326 10.16 13.55 19.06
N LEU A 327 9.72 12.55 18.33
CA LEU A 327 8.34 12.34 17.93
C LEU A 327 7.65 11.36 18.90
N SER A 328 6.36 11.61 19.17
CA SER A 328 5.55 10.71 19.97
C SER A 328 5.20 9.43 19.17
N VAL A 329 5.24 8.28 19.84
CA VAL A 329 4.77 6.99 19.28
C VAL A 329 3.29 7.04 18.84
N ASN A 330 2.53 8.02 19.35
CA ASN A 330 1.16 8.25 18.91
C ASN A 330 1.05 9.02 17.59
N GLN A 331 2.14 9.63 17.10
CA GLN A 331 2.13 10.34 15.82
C GLN A 331 2.38 9.39 14.65
N PHE A 332 3.10 8.28 14.89
CA PHE A 332 3.31 7.24 13.89
C PHE A 332 3.11 5.86 14.53
N ILE A 333 2.00 5.21 14.21
CA ILE A 333 1.53 3.99 14.87
C ILE A 333 1.76 2.79 13.96
N PRO A 334 2.63 1.82 14.31
CA PRO A 334 2.73 0.56 13.55
C PRO A 334 1.47 -0.27 13.77
N MET A 335 0.67 -0.44 12.72
CA MET A 335 -0.64 -1.08 12.80
C MET A 335 -0.52 -2.60 12.79
N ARG A 336 -1.26 -3.26 13.70
CA ARG A 336 -1.44 -4.73 13.71
C ARG A 336 -2.74 -5.12 13.03
N PRO A 337 -2.85 -6.34 12.47
CA PRO A 337 -4.11 -6.81 11.90
C PRO A 337 -5.27 -6.70 12.91
N GLY A 338 -6.37 -6.09 12.47
CA GLY A 338 -7.57 -5.82 13.27
C GLY A 338 -7.53 -4.53 14.08
N GLN A 339 -6.39 -3.88 14.19
CA GLN A 339 -6.31 -2.58 14.85
C GLN A 339 -7.05 -1.52 14.02
N THR A 340 -7.73 -0.63 14.73
CA THR A 340 -8.51 0.45 14.13
C THR A 340 -7.98 1.80 14.61
N TRP A 341 -7.90 2.76 13.69
CA TRP A 341 -7.54 4.14 13.96
C TRP A 341 -8.68 5.09 13.55
N ARG A 342 -8.80 6.21 14.26
CA ARG A 342 -9.69 7.36 13.96
C ARG A 342 -8.96 8.67 14.25
N PRO A 343 -9.31 9.80 13.59
CA PRO A 343 -8.82 11.14 13.96
C PRO A 343 -9.12 11.46 15.43
N ARG A 344 -8.24 12.22 16.06
CA ARG A 344 -8.35 12.62 17.46
C ARG A 344 -9.34 13.77 17.67
N SER A 345 -10.58 13.65 17.31
CA SER A 345 -11.63 14.51 17.88
C SER A 345 -12.40 13.81 18.99
N SER A 346 -12.19 12.53 19.22
CA SER A 346 -12.87 11.72 20.24
C SER A 346 -12.01 10.53 20.63
N VAL A 347 -11.56 10.56 21.87
CA VAL A 347 -11.11 9.45 22.73
C VAL A 347 -10.31 8.34 22.03
N ILE A 348 -9.02 8.34 22.28
CA ILE A 348 -8.11 7.26 21.92
C ILE A 348 -8.38 6.06 22.82
N VAL A 349 -8.69 4.91 22.24
CA VAL A 349 -8.39 3.62 22.85
C VAL A 349 -7.35 2.92 21.97
N ALA A 350 -6.12 3.38 22.00
CA ALA A 350 -4.98 2.53 21.72
C ALA A 350 -4.26 2.34 23.06
N LYS A 351 -4.42 1.19 23.70
CA LYS A 351 -3.46 0.79 24.72
C LYS A 351 -2.09 0.78 24.03
N PRO A 352 -1.07 1.44 24.61
CA PRO A 352 0.29 1.34 24.13
C PRO A 352 0.63 -0.14 23.94
N VAL A 353 1.42 -0.46 22.94
CA VAL A 353 2.12 -1.73 22.89
C VAL A 353 2.97 -1.77 24.16
N ASP A 354 2.61 -2.61 25.11
CA ASP A 354 3.39 -2.82 26.31
C ASP A 354 4.80 -3.25 25.89
N PRO A 355 5.87 -2.50 26.20
CA PRO A 355 7.23 -2.90 25.85
C PRO A 355 7.74 -4.05 26.74
N ALA A 356 6.86 -4.71 27.50
CA ALA A 356 7.18 -5.88 28.31
C ALA A 356 7.47 -7.12 27.43
N ILE A 357 8.53 -7.06 26.65
CA ILE A 357 9.39 -8.21 26.46
C ILE A 357 10.51 -8.00 27.47
N SER A 358 10.35 -8.57 28.68
CA SER A 358 11.38 -8.68 29.66
C SER A 358 12.63 -9.29 29.01
N ASN A 359 13.72 -8.53 28.97
CA ASN A 359 15.06 -9.04 28.81
C ASN A 359 15.41 -9.82 30.09
N GLU A 360 14.85 -11.00 30.27
CA GLU A 360 15.46 -12.00 31.19
C GLU A 360 16.33 -12.90 30.30
N PRO A 361 17.66 -12.94 30.55
CA PRO A 361 18.51 -13.95 29.95
C PRO A 361 18.07 -15.34 30.42
N PRO A 362 18.29 -16.40 29.64
CA PRO A 362 17.98 -17.76 30.06
C PRO A 362 18.79 -18.07 31.31
N LYS A 363 18.11 -18.46 32.37
CA LYS A 363 18.75 -19.04 33.55
C LYS A 363 19.36 -20.40 33.15
N GLU A 364 20.63 -20.55 33.47
CA GLU A 364 21.42 -21.77 33.32
C GLU A 364 20.75 -23.02 33.90
#